data_5a2b23bb761aee56eb9e27e433d21e17
#
_entry.id   5a2b23bb761aee56eb9e27e433d21e17
#
_cell.length_a   1.000
_cell.length_b   1.000
_cell.length_c   1.000
_cell.angle_alpha   90.00
_cell.angle_beta   90.00
_cell.angle_gamma   90.00
#
_symmetry.space_group_name_H-M   'P 1'
#
loop_
_entity.id
_entity.type
_entity.pdbx_description
1 polymer ?
#
loop_
_entity_poly.entity_id
_entity_poly.type
_entity_poly.pdbx_seq_one_letter_code
_entity_poly.pdbx_strand_id
1 'polypeptide(L)'
;MKALTLGVAAAALLAMSAGAQAQAKKYTFALVPKNMNNPFFDQARDGCKKAEAESKGAFECVYIGPGEHGGGDEQVQVVNDLIAKKVDGIAVSPSNAAAMGRALEAAKRANIPVLTWDSDLLEKDKGLRIAYVGTYNYDIGVNLAKLAMAQKPKGGTICIQSGGAAAANHNERMQGIRDTLAGKKSASAPGEKLNNTNGWTEIAGCPLYTDDDFPRSVQQLEDTLGKNPQLDAFIPTGGFPQFIPQAYRRAVEKYKARLDDNSLALIVADTLPVQMDLMKAGLSKGQVGQRPVEMGYKTMQFLRDIKDGKAPPKDPTYTGLDVCTPQNAATCIGGSGT
;
A
#
# COMPACT_ATOMS: atom_id res chain seq x y z
N MET A 1 -15.17 -18.99 96.91
CA MET A 1 -15.35 -17.78 96.05
C MET A 1 -14.44 -17.93 94.84
N LYS A 2 -15.02 -18.33 93.72
CA LYS A 2 -14.31 -18.56 92.46
C LYS A 2 -14.76 -17.52 91.43
N ALA A 3 -13.88 -16.67 91.00
CA ALA A 3 -14.12 -15.69 89.91
C ALA A 3 -14.02 -16.38 88.59
N LEU A 4 -15.04 -16.27 87.76
CA LEU A 4 -15.05 -16.70 86.36
C LEU A 4 -14.61 -15.53 85.46
N THR A 5 -13.52 -15.68 84.73
CA THR A 5 -13.09 -14.73 83.71
C THR A 5 -13.59 -15.19 82.33
N LEU A 6 -14.49 -14.39 81.71
CA LEU A 6 -14.93 -14.57 80.35
C LEU A 6 -13.85 -14.00 79.39
N GLY A 7 -13.33 -14.87 78.55
CA GLY A 7 -12.49 -14.48 77.43
C GLY A 7 -13.31 -14.14 76.17
N VAL A 8 -13.17 -12.91 75.64
CA VAL A 8 -13.79 -12.47 74.37
C VAL A 8 -12.80 -12.80 73.25
N ALA A 9 -13.18 -13.76 72.41
CA ALA A 9 -12.43 -14.07 71.16
C ALA A 9 -12.92 -13.11 70.07
N ALA A 10 -12.10 -12.17 69.71
CA ALA A 10 -12.31 -11.32 68.54
C ALA A 10 -11.85 -12.08 67.25
N ALA A 11 -12.84 -12.55 66.47
CA ALA A 11 -12.59 -13.11 65.15
C ALA A 11 -12.38 -11.96 64.12
N ALA A 12 -11.12 -11.76 63.70
CA ALA A 12 -10.79 -10.85 62.62
C ALA A 12 -11.16 -11.51 61.27
N LEU A 13 -12.26 -11.10 60.67
CA LEU A 13 -12.61 -11.41 59.30
C LEU A 13 -11.68 -10.62 58.34
N LEU A 14 -10.61 -11.26 57.85
CA LEU A 14 -9.84 -10.79 56.70
C LEU A 14 -10.72 -10.96 55.45
N ALA A 15 -11.37 -9.91 55.03
CA ALA A 15 -11.98 -9.82 53.70
C ALA A 15 -10.86 -9.80 52.65
N MET A 16 -10.53 -10.96 52.07
CA MET A 16 -9.77 -11.03 50.86
C MET A 16 -10.63 -10.47 49.73
N SER A 17 -10.47 -9.18 49.40
CA SER A 17 -10.93 -8.60 48.15
C SER A 17 -10.07 -9.18 47.05
N ALA A 18 -10.49 -10.34 46.50
CA ALA A 18 -10.02 -10.80 45.22
C ALA A 18 -10.44 -9.76 44.15
N GLY A 19 -9.57 -8.80 43.89
CA GLY A 19 -9.72 -7.92 42.75
C GLY A 19 -9.77 -8.81 41.53
N ALA A 20 -10.95 -9.04 40.98
CA ALA A 20 -11.11 -9.60 39.65
C ALA A 20 -10.40 -8.62 38.71
N GLN A 21 -9.14 -8.88 38.37
CA GLN A 21 -8.50 -8.24 37.23
C GLN A 21 -9.36 -8.61 36.02
N ALA A 22 -10.22 -7.68 35.61
CA ALA A 22 -10.95 -7.81 34.38
C ALA A 22 -9.86 -7.98 33.27
N GLN A 23 -9.78 -9.18 32.74
CA GLN A 23 -8.86 -9.49 31.66
C GLN A 23 -9.18 -8.49 30.54
N ALA A 24 -8.25 -7.59 30.24
CA ALA A 24 -8.47 -6.56 29.24
C ALA A 24 -8.94 -7.24 27.95
N LYS A 25 -10.08 -6.78 27.40
CA LYS A 25 -10.67 -7.38 26.21
C LYS A 25 -9.63 -7.32 25.09
N LYS A 26 -9.25 -8.48 24.56
CA LYS A 26 -8.38 -8.57 23.39
C LYS A 26 -9.19 -8.20 22.15
N TYR A 27 -8.82 -7.12 21.49
CA TYR A 27 -9.44 -6.75 20.21
C TYR A 27 -8.96 -7.64 19.07
N THR A 28 -9.78 -7.79 18.05
CA THR A 28 -9.42 -8.45 16.78
C THR A 28 -9.47 -7.42 15.67
N PHE A 29 -8.29 -7.04 15.15
CA PHE A 29 -8.18 -6.12 14.02
C PHE A 29 -7.74 -6.85 12.77
N ALA A 30 -8.43 -6.59 11.66
CA ALA A 30 -8.10 -7.16 10.36
C ALA A 30 -7.30 -6.17 9.52
N LEU A 31 -6.17 -6.65 8.96
CA LEU A 31 -5.44 -5.98 7.89
C LEU A 31 -5.71 -6.73 6.58
N VAL A 32 -6.43 -6.07 5.66
CA VAL A 32 -6.89 -6.67 4.41
C VAL A 32 -6.12 -6.08 3.22
N PRO A 33 -5.18 -6.86 2.62
CA PRO A 33 -4.46 -6.45 1.41
C PRO A 33 -5.34 -6.62 0.16
N LYS A 34 -4.87 -6.14 -1.00
CA LYS A 34 -5.51 -6.41 -2.29
C LYS A 34 -5.41 -7.88 -2.68
N ASN A 35 -4.28 -8.53 -2.34
CA ASN A 35 -4.04 -9.97 -2.51
C ASN A 35 -2.96 -10.44 -1.53
N MET A 36 -2.86 -11.76 -1.36
CA MET A 36 -1.96 -12.40 -0.39
C MET A 36 -0.62 -12.83 -1.00
N ASN A 37 -0.44 -12.73 -2.32
CA ASN A 37 0.75 -13.18 -3.03
C ASN A 37 1.72 -12.05 -3.42
N ASN A 38 1.46 -10.80 -2.99
CA ASN A 38 2.26 -9.64 -3.33
C ASN A 38 3.23 -9.28 -2.18
N PRO A 39 4.55 -9.31 -2.39
CA PRO A 39 5.56 -9.08 -1.36
C PRO A 39 5.51 -7.66 -0.75
N PHE A 40 4.91 -6.69 -1.42
CA PHE A 40 4.64 -5.38 -0.85
C PHE A 40 3.71 -5.48 0.37
N PHE A 41 2.66 -6.29 0.27
CA PHE A 41 1.70 -6.48 1.34
C PHE A 41 2.24 -7.36 2.48
N ASP A 42 3.21 -8.25 2.21
CA ASP A 42 3.92 -8.98 3.25
C ASP A 42 4.65 -8.05 4.22
N GLN A 43 5.25 -6.96 3.71
CA GLN A 43 5.87 -5.95 4.57
C GLN A 43 4.83 -5.22 5.44
N ALA A 44 3.63 -4.95 4.92
CA ALA A 44 2.56 -4.37 5.74
C ALA A 44 2.06 -5.37 6.80
N ARG A 45 1.97 -6.66 6.47
CA ARG A 45 1.72 -7.73 7.45
C ARG A 45 2.75 -7.70 8.57
N ASP A 46 4.03 -7.57 8.25
CA ASP A 46 5.11 -7.53 9.24
C ASP A 46 4.96 -6.32 10.17
N GLY A 47 4.55 -5.17 9.64
CA GLY A 47 4.20 -3.99 10.44
C GLY A 47 3.01 -4.24 11.38
N CYS A 48 1.96 -4.89 10.89
CA CYS A 48 0.79 -5.29 11.68
C CYS A 48 1.18 -6.24 12.82
N LYS A 49 1.98 -7.26 12.52
CA LYS A 49 2.47 -8.23 13.52
C LYS A 49 3.41 -7.59 14.55
N LYS A 50 4.22 -6.63 14.13
CA LYS A 50 5.03 -5.83 15.06
C LYS A 50 4.15 -5.05 16.04
N ALA A 51 3.11 -4.37 15.55
CA ALA A 51 2.18 -3.64 16.40
C ALA A 51 1.43 -4.57 17.37
N GLU A 52 1.03 -5.76 16.92
CA GLU A 52 0.44 -6.80 17.78
C GLU A 52 1.41 -7.20 18.91
N ALA A 53 2.65 -7.54 18.58
CA ALA A 53 3.66 -7.95 19.56
C ALA A 53 3.90 -6.87 20.63
N GLU A 54 4.00 -5.60 20.21
CA GLU A 54 4.21 -4.46 21.09
C GLU A 54 2.96 -4.11 21.93
N SER A 55 1.79 -4.59 21.53
CA SER A 55 0.50 -4.33 22.23
C SER A 55 0.39 -5.03 23.57
N LYS A 56 1.28 -5.97 23.90
CA LYS A 56 1.23 -6.81 25.11
C LYS A 56 -0.09 -7.55 25.26
N GLY A 57 -0.64 -8.03 24.15
CA GLY A 57 -1.88 -8.82 24.12
C GLY A 57 -3.18 -7.99 24.05
N ALA A 58 -3.09 -6.68 23.89
CA ALA A 58 -4.29 -5.84 23.79
C ALA A 58 -5.12 -6.12 22.53
N PHE A 59 -4.48 -6.54 21.44
CA PHE A 59 -5.17 -6.94 20.20
C PHE A 59 -4.43 -8.07 19.47
N GLU A 60 -5.15 -8.68 18.54
CA GLU A 60 -4.65 -9.60 17.54
C GLU A 60 -4.73 -8.96 16.16
N CYS A 61 -3.65 -9.08 15.38
CA CYS A 61 -3.63 -8.73 13.97
C CYS A 61 -4.04 -9.95 13.13
N VAL A 62 -5.16 -9.88 12.44
CA VAL A 62 -5.61 -10.85 11.44
C VAL A 62 -5.26 -10.33 10.05
N TYR A 63 -4.21 -10.87 9.45
CA TYR A 63 -3.85 -10.57 8.07
C TYR A 63 -4.55 -11.57 7.15
N ILE A 64 -5.51 -11.10 6.35
CA ILE A 64 -6.35 -11.93 5.51
C ILE A 64 -6.82 -11.15 4.27
N GLY A 65 -6.79 -11.77 3.12
CA GLY A 65 -7.20 -11.20 1.85
C GLY A 65 -7.45 -12.27 0.79
N PRO A 66 -7.79 -11.88 -0.44
CA PRO A 66 -7.91 -12.80 -1.56
C PRO A 66 -6.55 -13.40 -1.92
N GLY A 67 -6.56 -14.59 -2.51
CA GLY A 67 -5.35 -15.25 -3.03
C GLY A 67 -4.71 -14.43 -4.16
N GLU A 68 -5.56 -13.92 -5.06
CA GLU A 68 -5.17 -13.10 -6.21
C GLU A 68 -5.96 -11.80 -6.25
N HIS A 69 -5.55 -10.84 -7.09
CA HIS A 69 -6.20 -9.53 -7.16
C HIS A 69 -7.65 -9.60 -7.70
N GLY A 70 -7.89 -10.36 -8.75
CA GLY A 70 -9.20 -10.81 -9.24
C GLY A 70 -10.31 -9.76 -9.38
N GLY A 71 -9.99 -8.50 -9.68
CA GLY A 71 -11.00 -7.42 -9.88
C GLY A 71 -11.68 -6.91 -8.60
N GLY A 72 -11.48 -7.55 -7.45
CA GLY A 72 -11.92 -7.07 -6.13
C GLY A 72 -13.14 -7.76 -5.52
N ASP A 73 -13.83 -8.65 -6.23
CA ASP A 73 -15.04 -9.32 -5.70
C ASP A 73 -14.71 -10.24 -4.52
N GLU A 74 -13.62 -11.02 -4.62
CA GLU A 74 -13.16 -11.87 -3.52
C GLU A 74 -12.76 -11.03 -2.29
N GLN A 75 -12.10 -9.88 -2.50
CA GLN A 75 -11.77 -8.98 -1.39
C GLN A 75 -13.02 -8.44 -0.69
N VAL A 76 -14.06 -8.09 -1.45
CA VAL A 76 -15.35 -7.68 -0.90
C VAL A 76 -15.96 -8.80 -0.05
N GLN A 77 -15.89 -10.07 -0.51
CA GLN A 77 -16.38 -11.20 0.27
C GLN A 77 -15.61 -11.35 1.59
N VAL A 78 -14.27 -11.27 1.57
CA VAL A 78 -13.44 -11.29 2.78
C VAL A 78 -13.86 -10.21 3.77
N VAL A 79 -14.11 -8.98 3.31
CA VAL A 79 -14.57 -7.89 4.17
C VAL A 79 -15.97 -8.15 4.74
N ASN A 80 -16.90 -8.68 3.95
CA ASN A 80 -18.23 -9.06 4.42
C ASN A 80 -18.17 -10.14 5.51
N ASP A 81 -17.29 -11.14 5.34
CA ASP A 81 -17.08 -12.20 6.35
C ASP A 81 -16.50 -11.65 7.66
N LEU A 82 -15.58 -10.68 7.59
CA LEU A 82 -15.05 -9.99 8.76
C LEU A 82 -16.12 -9.18 9.48
N ILE A 83 -16.99 -8.50 8.75
CA ILE A 83 -18.14 -7.78 9.30
C ILE A 83 -19.10 -8.75 10.00
N ALA A 84 -19.43 -9.89 9.36
CA ALA A 84 -20.30 -10.92 9.94
C ALA A 84 -19.70 -11.53 11.21
N LYS A 85 -18.38 -11.71 11.26
CA LYS A 85 -17.63 -12.15 12.45
C LYS A 85 -17.51 -11.08 13.54
N LYS A 86 -17.96 -9.84 13.26
CA LYS A 86 -17.93 -8.71 14.20
C LYS A 86 -16.53 -8.43 14.74
N VAL A 87 -15.51 -8.40 13.86
CA VAL A 87 -14.16 -7.97 14.24
C VAL A 87 -14.20 -6.54 14.81
N ASP A 88 -13.24 -6.19 15.64
CA ASP A 88 -13.23 -4.91 16.36
C ASP A 88 -12.77 -3.73 15.48
N GLY A 89 -12.17 -3.99 14.33
CA GLY A 89 -11.78 -2.98 13.36
C GLY A 89 -11.22 -3.59 12.07
N ILE A 90 -11.34 -2.86 10.97
CA ILE A 90 -10.88 -3.27 9.64
C ILE A 90 -9.98 -2.19 9.06
N ALA A 91 -8.78 -2.57 8.62
CA ALA A 91 -7.92 -1.77 7.76
C ALA A 91 -7.83 -2.44 6.39
N VAL A 92 -8.31 -1.80 5.33
CA VAL A 92 -8.39 -2.39 3.99
C VAL A 92 -7.66 -1.53 2.95
N SER A 93 -6.92 -2.18 2.03
CA SER A 93 -6.38 -1.57 0.81
C SER A 93 -7.28 -1.97 -0.36
N PRO A 94 -8.22 -1.12 -0.80
CA PRO A 94 -9.19 -1.50 -1.83
C PRO A 94 -8.54 -1.81 -3.18
N SER A 95 -8.78 -3.01 -3.72
CA SER A 95 -8.45 -3.38 -5.09
C SER A 95 -9.44 -2.79 -6.10
N ASN A 96 -10.72 -2.65 -5.68
CA ASN A 96 -11.78 -1.98 -6.40
C ASN A 96 -12.45 -0.97 -5.47
N ALA A 97 -12.12 0.31 -5.63
CA ALA A 97 -12.57 1.37 -4.73
C ALA A 97 -14.11 1.50 -4.70
N ALA A 98 -14.78 1.37 -5.84
CA ALA A 98 -16.23 1.50 -5.93
C ALA A 98 -16.97 0.30 -5.30
N ALA A 99 -16.48 -0.92 -5.53
CA ALA A 99 -17.05 -2.13 -4.94
C ALA A 99 -16.85 -2.15 -3.41
N MET A 100 -15.66 -1.78 -2.95
CA MET A 100 -15.35 -1.70 -1.53
C MET A 100 -16.20 -0.64 -0.82
N GLY A 101 -16.41 0.54 -1.41
CA GLY A 101 -17.31 1.56 -0.86
C GLY A 101 -18.69 0.98 -0.54
N ARG A 102 -19.29 0.22 -1.48
CA ARG A 102 -20.59 -0.43 -1.24
C ARG A 102 -20.56 -1.46 -0.10
N ALA A 103 -19.48 -2.23 0.01
CA ALA A 103 -19.34 -3.22 1.10
C ALA A 103 -19.19 -2.56 2.48
N LEU A 104 -18.47 -1.44 2.57
CA LEU A 104 -18.20 -0.74 3.82
C LEU A 104 -19.43 -0.04 4.42
N GLU A 105 -20.51 0.15 3.66
CA GLU A 105 -21.81 0.55 4.22
C GLU A 105 -22.29 -0.43 5.29
N ALA A 106 -22.03 -1.72 5.13
CA ALA A 106 -22.36 -2.72 6.14
C ALA A 106 -21.49 -2.59 7.41
N ALA A 107 -20.19 -2.29 7.25
CA ALA A 107 -19.29 -2.04 8.39
C ALA A 107 -19.76 -0.82 9.21
N LYS A 108 -20.15 0.26 8.52
CA LYS A 108 -20.71 1.47 9.14
C LYS A 108 -21.96 1.15 9.96
N ARG A 109 -22.91 0.40 9.38
CA ARG A 109 -24.14 -0.03 10.13
C ARG A 109 -23.83 -0.92 11.33
N ALA A 110 -22.76 -1.72 11.26
CA ALA A 110 -22.30 -2.58 12.35
C ALA A 110 -21.44 -1.85 13.39
N ASN A 111 -21.19 -0.54 13.22
CA ASN A 111 -20.31 0.27 14.07
C ASN A 111 -18.88 -0.31 14.16
N ILE A 112 -18.38 -0.92 13.08
CA ILE A 112 -17.00 -1.41 12.99
C ILE A 112 -16.14 -0.27 12.41
N PRO A 113 -15.13 0.23 13.14
CA PRO A 113 -14.23 1.26 12.63
C PRO A 113 -13.43 0.74 11.43
N VAL A 114 -13.36 1.56 10.38
CA VAL A 114 -12.63 1.25 9.15
C VAL A 114 -11.55 2.30 8.91
N LEU A 115 -10.36 1.82 8.57
CA LEU A 115 -9.28 2.61 7.97
C LEU A 115 -9.02 2.08 6.56
N THR A 116 -8.60 2.96 5.66
CA THR A 116 -8.00 2.53 4.38
C THR A 116 -6.48 2.72 4.44
N TRP A 117 -5.75 1.92 3.69
CA TRP A 117 -4.30 2.02 3.61
C TRP A 117 -3.80 1.67 2.20
N ASP A 118 -2.63 2.19 1.78
CA ASP A 118 -2.06 2.03 0.43
C ASP A 118 -2.98 2.55 -0.69
N SER A 119 -4.20 2.06 -0.77
CA SER A 119 -5.26 2.50 -1.69
C SER A 119 -6.45 3.03 -0.90
N ASP A 120 -7.13 4.05 -1.43
CA ASP A 120 -8.28 4.67 -0.77
C ASP A 120 -9.60 4.41 -1.52
N LEU A 121 -10.69 4.81 -0.92
CA LEU A 121 -12.01 4.84 -1.53
C LEU A 121 -12.13 5.99 -2.55
N LEU A 122 -13.17 5.95 -3.36
CA LEU A 122 -13.55 7.11 -4.18
C LEU A 122 -13.93 8.28 -3.27
N GLU A 123 -13.73 9.51 -3.75
CA GLU A 123 -14.00 10.74 -2.98
C GLU A 123 -15.38 10.74 -2.31
N LYS A 124 -16.41 10.35 -3.05
CA LYS A 124 -17.80 10.27 -2.56
C LYS A 124 -18.01 9.26 -1.43
N ASP A 125 -17.13 8.27 -1.31
CA ASP A 125 -17.26 7.15 -0.37
C ASP A 125 -16.33 7.29 0.85
N LYS A 126 -15.48 8.33 0.90
CA LYS A 126 -14.52 8.55 2.00
C LYS A 126 -15.16 8.69 3.38
N GLY A 127 -16.44 9.09 3.46
CA GLY A 127 -17.19 9.10 4.71
C GLY A 127 -17.52 7.72 5.29
N LEU A 128 -17.11 6.62 4.64
CA LEU A 128 -17.25 5.24 5.12
C LEU A 128 -16.02 4.73 5.86
N ARG A 129 -14.94 5.49 5.87
CA ARG A 129 -13.73 5.22 6.63
C ARG A 129 -13.41 6.38 7.56
N ILE A 130 -12.58 6.13 8.57
CA ILE A 130 -12.16 7.17 9.53
C ILE A 130 -10.96 7.94 8.98
N ALA A 131 -9.95 7.24 8.46
CA ALA A 131 -8.77 7.85 7.88
C ALA A 131 -8.10 6.95 6.84
N TYR A 132 -7.35 7.57 5.92
CA TYR A 132 -6.40 6.91 5.04
C TYR A 132 -4.99 6.93 5.65
N VAL A 133 -4.27 5.80 5.57
CA VAL A 133 -2.89 5.66 6.02
C VAL A 133 -2.04 5.14 4.86
N GLY A 134 -1.14 5.95 4.33
CA GLY A 134 -0.32 5.54 3.19
C GLY A 134 0.48 6.69 2.58
N THR A 135 1.07 6.44 1.43
CA THR A 135 1.76 7.47 0.67
C THR A 135 0.76 8.30 -0.13
N TYR A 136 1.05 9.57 -0.37
CA TYR A 136 0.26 10.36 -1.32
C TYR A 136 0.53 9.86 -2.73
N ASN A 137 -0.42 9.09 -3.29
CA ASN A 137 -0.22 8.33 -4.52
C ASN A 137 0.06 9.22 -5.75
N TYR A 138 -0.54 10.41 -5.80
CA TYR A 138 -0.23 11.38 -6.85
C TYR A 138 1.27 11.75 -6.86
N ASP A 139 1.89 11.95 -5.69
CA ASP A 139 3.31 12.28 -5.59
C ASP A 139 4.24 11.11 -5.98
N ILE A 140 3.79 9.86 -5.82
CA ILE A 140 4.52 8.72 -6.41
C ILE A 140 4.60 8.91 -7.93
N GLY A 141 3.47 9.20 -8.57
CA GLY A 141 3.39 9.46 -10.00
C GLY A 141 4.27 10.65 -10.43
N VAL A 142 4.21 11.75 -9.69
CA VAL A 142 5.05 12.93 -9.93
C VAL A 142 6.54 12.56 -9.91
N ASN A 143 6.99 11.77 -8.93
CA ASN A 143 8.40 11.41 -8.83
C ASN A 143 8.82 10.36 -9.87
N LEU A 144 7.95 9.42 -10.25
CA LEU A 144 8.20 8.53 -11.41
C LEU A 144 8.40 9.35 -12.68
N ALA A 145 7.56 10.35 -12.93
CA ALA A 145 7.70 11.26 -14.08
C ALA A 145 8.99 12.09 -14.03
N LYS A 146 9.34 12.65 -12.86
CA LYS A 146 10.59 13.41 -12.69
C LYS A 146 11.82 12.56 -13.00
N LEU A 147 11.83 11.29 -12.58
CA LEU A 147 12.90 10.37 -12.93
C LEU A 147 12.95 10.10 -14.44
N ALA A 148 11.79 9.98 -15.11
CA ALA A 148 11.74 9.83 -16.57
C ALA A 148 12.25 11.09 -17.26
N MET A 149 11.84 12.28 -16.85
CA MET A 149 12.33 13.57 -17.40
C MET A 149 13.84 13.73 -17.21
N ALA A 150 14.39 13.29 -16.08
CA ALA A 150 15.84 13.33 -15.85
C ALA A 150 16.62 12.44 -16.85
N GLN A 151 16.06 11.32 -17.27
CA GLN A 151 16.65 10.42 -18.29
C GLN A 151 16.37 10.91 -19.71
N LYS A 152 15.25 11.58 -19.95
CA LYS A 152 14.73 12.02 -21.24
C LYS A 152 14.34 13.50 -21.20
N PRO A 153 15.31 14.42 -21.10
CA PRO A 153 15.03 15.86 -20.91
C PRO A 153 14.32 16.53 -22.11
N LYS A 154 14.33 15.89 -23.27
CA LYS A 154 13.66 16.39 -24.49
C LYS A 154 12.25 15.79 -24.68
N GLY A 155 11.78 15.00 -23.73
CA GLY A 155 10.55 14.21 -23.88
C GLY A 155 10.79 12.88 -24.61
N GLY A 156 9.72 12.23 -25.06
CA GLY A 156 9.80 10.96 -25.76
C GLY A 156 8.50 10.17 -25.70
N THR A 157 8.59 8.91 -26.08
CA THR A 157 7.47 7.96 -26.05
C THR A 157 7.48 7.17 -24.74
N ILE A 158 6.31 6.98 -24.14
CA ILE A 158 6.18 6.21 -22.91
C ILE A 158 5.10 5.15 -22.98
N CYS A 159 5.23 4.14 -22.14
CA CYS A 159 4.16 3.23 -21.78
C CYS A 159 4.04 3.16 -20.26
N ILE A 160 2.86 3.43 -19.73
CA ILE A 160 2.55 3.24 -18.31
C ILE A 160 1.99 1.82 -18.14
N GLN A 161 2.50 1.10 -17.14
CA GLN A 161 1.92 -0.17 -16.71
C GLN A 161 1.28 -0.01 -15.33
N SER A 162 0.00 -0.25 -15.24
CA SER A 162 -0.81 -0.07 -14.03
C SER A 162 -1.19 -1.42 -13.40
N GLY A 163 -1.67 -1.38 -12.16
CA GLY A 163 -2.34 -2.52 -11.51
C GLY A 163 -3.76 -2.70 -12.03
N GLY A 164 -4.74 -2.83 -11.13
CA GLY A 164 -6.15 -2.90 -11.52
C GLY A 164 -6.72 -1.53 -11.91
N ALA A 165 -7.51 -1.47 -12.99
CA ALA A 165 -8.11 -0.23 -13.47
C ALA A 165 -9.08 0.43 -12.45
N ALA A 166 -9.65 -0.36 -11.54
CA ALA A 166 -10.57 0.11 -10.50
C ALA A 166 -9.86 0.49 -9.17
N ALA A 167 -8.53 0.36 -9.10
CA ALA A 167 -7.74 0.70 -7.93
C ALA A 167 -7.39 2.20 -7.93
N ALA A 168 -7.88 2.94 -6.93
CA ALA A 168 -7.73 4.39 -6.84
C ALA A 168 -6.27 4.83 -6.80
N ASN A 169 -5.42 4.15 -6.03
CA ASN A 169 -4.00 4.49 -5.89
C ASN A 169 -3.24 4.45 -7.24
N HIS A 170 -3.48 3.44 -8.08
CA HIS A 170 -2.83 3.37 -9.38
C HIS A 170 -3.33 4.46 -10.34
N ASN A 171 -4.61 4.78 -10.29
CA ASN A 171 -5.18 5.88 -11.08
C ASN A 171 -4.59 7.24 -10.66
N GLU A 172 -4.41 7.47 -9.37
CA GLU A 172 -3.74 8.68 -8.86
C GLU A 172 -2.26 8.75 -9.27
N ARG A 173 -1.54 7.61 -9.25
CA ARG A 173 -0.14 7.52 -9.75
C ARG A 173 -0.06 7.83 -11.24
N MET A 174 -0.98 7.28 -12.05
CA MET A 174 -1.06 7.60 -13.48
C MET A 174 -1.33 9.08 -13.72
N GLN A 175 -2.26 9.67 -12.95
CA GLN A 175 -2.52 11.11 -13.01
C GLN A 175 -1.24 11.91 -12.70
N GLY A 176 -0.53 11.58 -11.63
CA GLY A 176 0.72 12.24 -11.26
C GLY A 176 1.78 12.17 -12.36
N ILE A 177 1.91 11.01 -13.03
CA ILE A 177 2.81 10.84 -14.18
C ILE A 177 2.38 11.75 -15.32
N ARG A 178 1.13 11.65 -15.75
CA ARG A 178 0.59 12.38 -16.90
C ARG A 178 0.64 13.88 -16.71
N ASP A 179 0.17 14.35 -15.55
CA ASP A 179 0.13 15.78 -15.23
C ASP A 179 1.54 16.39 -15.21
N THR A 180 2.50 15.68 -14.62
CA THR A 180 3.90 16.14 -14.53
C THR A 180 4.54 16.21 -15.91
N LEU A 181 4.38 15.17 -16.73
CA LEU A 181 4.94 15.16 -18.10
C LEU A 181 4.23 16.16 -19.00
N ALA A 182 2.93 16.36 -18.84
CA ALA A 182 2.15 17.38 -19.58
C ALA A 182 2.44 18.81 -19.14
N GLY A 183 2.97 19.01 -17.93
CA GLY A 183 3.13 20.35 -17.33
C GLY A 183 1.81 21.01 -16.95
N LYS A 184 0.71 20.26 -16.84
CA LYS A 184 -0.63 20.75 -16.45
C LYS A 184 -1.38 19.72 -15.60
N LYS A 185 -2.31 20.18 -14.75
CA LYS A 185 -3.15 19.30 -13.96
C LYS A 185 -4.40 18.88 -14.71
N SER A 186 -4.72 17.58 -14.66
CA SER A 186 -5.99 17.01 -15.08
C SER A 186 -7.06 17.20 -14.00
N ALA A 187 -8.33 17.20 -14.41
CA ALA A 187 -9.46 17.37 -13.48
C ALA A 187 -9.63 16.19 -12.51
N SER A 188 -9.25 14.99 -12.92
CA SER A 188 -9.42 13.76 -12.12
C SER A 188 -8.46 12.66 -12.56
N ALA A 189 -8.24 11.68 -11.67
CA ALA A 189 -7.53 10.45 -11.99
C ALA A 189 -8.32 9.59 -13.02
N PRO A 190 -7.62 8.93 -13.94
CA PRO A 190 -6.18 8.73 -14.03
C PRO A 190 -5.42 9.79 -14.85
N GLY A 191 -5.98 10.97 -15.07
CA GLY A 191 -5.40 12.02 -15.88
C GLY A 191 -5.61 11.85 -17.39
N GLU A 192 -5.31 12.88 -18.17
CA GLU A 192 -5.44 12.88 -19.62
C GLU A 192 -4.27 12.11 -20.27
N LYS A 193 -4.57 11.23 -21.23
CA LYS A 193 -3.55 10.51 -22.00
C LYS A 193 -2.66 11.50 -22.76
N LEU A 194 -1.34 11.26 -22.73
CA LEU A 194 -0.38 12.10 -23.44
C LEU A 194 -0.42 11.83 -24.95
N ASN A 195 -0.60 12.88 -25.73
CA ASN A 195 -0.57 12.84 -27.20
C ASN A 195 0.22 14.02 -27.71
N ASN A 196 1.53 13.86 -27.86
CA ASN A 196 2.49 14.92 -28.18
C ASN A 196 2.32 16.15 -27.27
N THR A 197 2.09 15.87 -25.97
CA THR A 197 1.85 16.89 -24.96
C THR A 197 3.17 17.21 -24.26
N ASN A 198 3.65 18.45 -24.39
CA ASN A 198 4.94 18.87 -23.83
C ASN A 198 6.11 17.95 -24.25
N GLY A 199 6.10 17.46 -25.50
CA GLY A 199 7.10 16.54 -26.03
C GLY A 199 6.91 15.06 -25.62
N TRP A 200 5.85 14.71 -24.91
CA TRP A 200 5.58 13.34 -24.45
C TRP A 200 4.39 12.71 -25.17
N THR A 201 4.51 11.43 -25.48
CA THR A 201 3.43 10.64 -26.11
C THR A 201 3.34 9.25 -25.46
N GLU A 202 2.15 8.88 -24.99
CA GLU A 202 1.87 7.49 -24.66
C GLU A 202 1.63 6.69 -25.94
N ILE A 203 2.38 5.60 -26.16
CA ILE A 203 2.23 4.75 -27.34
C ILE A 203 0.85 4.09 -27.39
N ALA A 204 0.47 3.60 -28.55
CA ALA A 204 -0.77 2.84 -28.73
C ALA A 204 -0.78 1.60 -27.81
N GLY A 205 -1.95 1.27 -27.27
CA GLY A 205 -2.14 0.15 -26.34
C GLY A 205 -1.78 0.45 -24.89
N CYS A 206 -1.15 1.58 -24.56
CA CYS A 206 -0.92 1.99 -23.19
C CYS A 206 -2.03 2.94 -22.69
N PRO A 207 -2.36 2.94 -21.38
CA PRO A 207 -1.72 2.14 -20.32
C PRO A 207 -2.06 0.66 -20.39
N LEU A 208 -1.17 -0.17 -19.84
CA LEU A 208 -1.39 -1.61 -19.64
C LEU A 208 -1.91 -1.86 -18.24
N TYR A 209 -2.77 -2.87 -18.07
CA TYR A 209 -3.31 -3.26 -16.77
C TYR A 209 -2.90 -4.69 -16.44
N THR A 210 -2.27 -4.88 -15.30
CA THR A 210 -1.73 -6.17 -14.86
C THR A 210 -2.69 -6.92 -13.94
N ASP A 211 -3.59 -6.22 -13.26
CA ASP A 211 -4.39 -6.75 -12.13
C ASP A 211 -3.51 -7.43 -11.08
N ASP A 212 -2.31 -6.87 -10.83
CA ASP A 212 -1.26 -7.40 -9.95
C ASP A 212 -0.79 -8.83 -10.31
N ASP A 213 -1.05 -9.30 -11.52
CA ASP A 213 -0.50 -10.55 -12.07
C ASP A 213 0.94 -10.31 -12.55
N PHE A 214 1.92 -10.86 -11.82
CA PHE A 214 3.34 -10.61 -12.06
C PHE A 214 3.84 -11.28 -13.36
N PRO A 215 3.50 -12.54 -13.67
CA PRO A 215 3.79 -13.12 -14.98
C PRO A 215 3.28 -12.28 -16.14
N ARG A 216 2.02 -11.83 -16.09
CA ARG A 216 1.43 -10.93 -17.09
C ARG A 216 2.21 -9.63 -17.20
N SER A 217 2.64 -9.06 -16.07
CA SER A 217 3.39 -7.80 -16.07
C SER A 217 4.73 -7.92 -16.79
N VAL A 218 5.46 -9.02 -16.61
CA VAL A 218 6.71 -9.28 -17.33
C VAL A 218 6.44 -9.54 -18.80
N GLN A 219 5.40 -10.31 -19.14
CA GLN A 219 5.01 -10.55 -20.54
C GLN A 219 4.64 -9.24 -21.24
N GLN A 220 3.85 -8.39 -20.62
CA GLN A 220 3.51 -7.06 -21.15
C GLN A 220 4.74 -6.16 -21.37
N LEU A 221 5.69 -6.17 -20.41
CA LEU A 221 6.96 -5.45 -20.54
C LEU A 221 7.75 -5.97 -21.75
N GLU A 222 7.94 -7.28 -21.85
CA GLU A 222 8.68 -7.92 -22.94
C GLU A 222 8.06 -7.65 -24.31
N ASP A 223 6.75 -7.83 -24.43
CA ASP A 223 5.99 -7.55 -25.65
C ASP A 223 6.07 -6.07 -26.07
N THR A 224 5.95 -5.17 -25.08
CA THR A 224 6.00 -3.73 -25.35
C THR A 224 7.37 -3.31 -25.87
N LEU A 225 8.44 -3.76 -25.22
CA LEU A 225 9.81 -3.45 -25.66
C LEU A 225 10.14 -4.10 -27.01
N GLY A 226 9.65 -5.31 -27.26
CA GLY A 226 9.85 -6.02 -28.53
C GLY A 226 9.13 -5.36 -29.70
N LYS A 227 7.89 -4.92 -29.49
CA LYS A 227 7.09 -4.27 -30.54
C LYS A 227 7.43 -2.79 -30.76
N ASN A 228 8.05 -2.15 -29.76
CA ASN A 228 8.39 -0.73 -29.80
C ASN A 228 9.89 -0.50 -29.51
N PRO A 229 10.79 -0.85 -30.44
CA PRO A 229 12.24 -0.78 -30.24
C PRO A 229 12.76 0.64 -29.98
N GLN A 230 11.96 1.67 -30.24
CA GLN A 230 12.29 3.08 -30.01
C GLN A 230 11.58 3.66 -28.76
N LEU A 231 10.91 2.84 -27.94
CA LEU A 231 10.26 3.31 -26.71
C LEU A 231 11.29 3.98 -25.79
N ASP A 232 11.02 5.20 -25.36
CA ASP A 232 11.93 5.98 -24.50
C ASP A 232 11.81 5.62 -23.01
N ALA A 233 10.59 5.36 -22.53
CA ALA A 233 10.41 4.97 -21.13
C ALA A 233 9.26 3.98 -20.94
N PHE A 234 9.45 3.05 -20.00
CA PHE A 234 8.42 2.14 -19.50
C PHE A 234 8.28 2.35 -17.99
N ILE A 235 7.06 2.67 -17.53
CA ILE A 235 6.81 3.17 -16.18
C ILE A 235 5.72 2.35 -15.48
N PRO A 236 6.08 1.26 -14.75
CA PRO A 236 5.16 0.56 -13.88
C PRO A 236 4.79 1.41 -12.66
N THR A 237 3.49 1.51 -12.37
CA THR A 237 2.96 2.21 -11.18
C THR A 237 3.00 1.35 -9.90
N GLY A 238 3.53 0.15 -9.97
CA GLY A 238 3.81 -0.79 -8.89
C GLY A 238 5.01 -1.65 -9.26
N GLY A 239 5.57 -2.39 -8.30
CA GLY A 239 6.75 -3.22 -8.50
C GLY A 239 6.54 -4.50 -9.33
N PHE A 240 5.35 -4.68 -9.90
CA PHE A 240 4.84 -5.92 -10.49
C PHE A 240 5.87 -6.74 -11.30
N PRO A 241 6.54 -6.21 -12.35
CA PRO A 241 7.45 -7.03 -13.14
C PRO A 241 8.72 -7.41 -12.37
N GLN A 242 9.11 -6.64 -11.37
CA GLN A 242 10.32 -6.87 -10.58
C GLN A 242 10.11 -7.83 -9.40
N PHE A 243 8.85 -8.15 -9.04
CA PHE A 243 8.54 -9.09 -7.98
C PHE A 243 8.81 -10.55 -8.36
N ILE A 244 9.05 -10.84 -9.64
CA ILE A 244 9.58 -12.11 -10.15
C ILE A 244 10.93 -11.88 -10.85
N PRO A 245 12.01 -11.62 -10.10
CA PRO A 245 13.25 -11.04 -10.58
C PRO A 245 13.97 -11.86 -11.66
N GLN A 246 13.86 -13.18 -11.65
CA GLN A 246 14.48 -14.04 -12.66
C GLN A 246 13.83 -13.84 -14.05
N ALA A 247 12.49 -13.76 -14.09
CA ALA A 247 11.76 -13.49 -15.32
C ALA A 247 12.03 -12.07 -15.83
N TYR A 248 11.98 -11.09 -14.92
CA TYR A 248 12.33 -9.70 -15.23
C TYR A 248 13.72 -9.57 -15.82
N ARG A 249 14.75 -10.19 -15.20
CA ARG A 249 16.14 -10.20 -15.73
C ARG A 249 16.18 -10.72 -17.16
N ARG A 250 15.62 -11.90 -17.44
CA ARG A 250 15.60 -12.47 -18.78
C ARG A 250 14.94 -11.54 -19.80
N ALA A 251 13.85 -10.86 -19.42
CA ALA A 251 13.15 -9.93 -20.31
C ALA A 251 13.95 -8.66 -20.60
N VAL A 252 14.76 -8.17 -19.63
CA VAL A 252 15.38 -6.84 -19.66
C VAL A 252 16.85 -6.87 -20.05
N GLU A 253 17.60 -7.94 -19.76
CA GLU A 253 19.06 -8.02 -20.01
C GLU A 253 19.42 -7.80 -21.48
N LYS A 254 18.57 -8.24 -22.42
CA LYS A 254 18.76 -7.97 -23.87
C LYS A 254 18.69 -6.50 -24.24
N TYR A 255 18.15 -5.65 -23.38
CA TYR A 255 18.09 -4.20 -23.54
C TYR A 255 19.11 -3.44 -22.68
N LYS A 256 20.06 -4.16 -22.06
CA LYS A 256 21.04 -3.56 -21.14
C LYS A 256 21.81 -2.39 -21.77
N ALA A 257 22.23 -2.52 -23.04
CA ALA A 257 22.91 -1.45 -23.76
C ALA A 257 22.05 -0.16 -23.81
N ARG A 258 20.74 -0.30 -24.06
CA ARG A 258 19.81 0.83 -24.10
C ARG A 258 19.56 1.44 -22.71
N LEU A 259 19.66 0.64 -21.66
CA LEU A 259 19.62 1.15 -20.29
C LEU A 259 20.90 1.92 -19.98
N ASP A 260 22.06 1.41 -20.41
CA ASP A 260 23.36 2.02 -20.11
C ASP A 260 23.55 3.37 -20.82
N ASP A 261 23.15 3.50 -22.07
CA ASP A 261 23.22 4.73 -22.85
C ASP A 261 22.02 5.68 -22.66
N ASN A 262 21.09 5.32 -21.76
CA ASN A 262 19.85 6.04 -21.48
C ASN A 262 18.89 6.18 -22.69
N SER A 263 19.01 5.35 -23.74
CA SER A 263 18.01 5.33 -24.81
C SER A 263 16.70 4.65 -24.41
N LEU A 264 16.70 3.88 -23.30
CA LEU A 264 15.54 3.35 -22.62
C LEU A 264 15.60 3.66 -21.13
N ALA A 265 14.52 4.19 -20.56
CA ALA A 265 14.34 4.37 -19.11
C ALA A 265 13.31 3.36 -18.56
N LEU A 266 13.73 2.45 -17.69
CA LEU A 266 12.84 1.63 -16.86
C LEU A 266 12.79 2.26 -15.47
N ILE A 267 11.63 2.82 -15.11
CA ILE A 267 11.42 3.53 -13.83
C ILE A 267 10.20 2.93 -13.17
N VAL A 268 10.37 2.37 -11.97
CA VAL A 268 9.40 1.47 -11.36
C VAL A 268 8.99 1.99 -9.98
N ALA A 269 7.74 1.84 -9.62
CA ALA A 269 7.32 2.11 -8.25
C ALA A 269 7.80 0.99 -7.31
N ASP A 270 7.83 1.33 -6.02
CA ASP A 270 8.30 0.54 -4.89
C ASP A 270 9.83 0.37 -4.80
N THR A 271 10.31 0.00 -3.61
CA THR A 271 11.74 -0.13 -3.27
C THR A 271 12.00 -1.35 -2.40
N LEU A 272 11.34 -2.47 -2.71
CA LEU A 272 11.62 -3.71 -2.01
C LEU A 272 13.09 -4.15 -2.24
N PRO A 273 13.71 -4.92 -1.34
CA PRO A 273 15.11 -5.31 -1.48
C PRO A 273 15.47 -5.88 -2.85
N VAL A 274 14.62 -6.74 -3.39
CA VAL A 274 14.79 -7.32 -4.73
C VAL A 274 14.84 -6.27 -5.84
N GLN A 275 14.05 -5.21 -5.73
CA GLN A 275 14.01 -4.11 -6.69
C GLN A 275 15.28 -3.25 -6.60
N MET A 276 15.77 -3.01 -5.39
CA MET A 276 17.01 -2.30 -5.17
C MET A 276 18.22 -3.07 -5.73
N ASP A 277 18.22 -4.40 -5.63
CA ASP A 277 19.27 -5.24 -6.22
C ASP A 277 19.21 -5.23 -7.76
N LEU A 278 18.00 -5.20 -8.36
CA LEU A 278 17.84 -5.03 -9.80
C LEU A 278 18.34 -3.65 -10.27
N MET A 279 18.07 -2.59 -9.51
CA MET A 279 18.56 -1.24 -9.83
C MET A 279 20.09 -1.17 -9.72
N LYS A 280 20.71 -1.73 -8.67
CA LYS A 280 22.17 -1.82 -8.54
C LYS A 280 22.82 -2.62 -9.68
N ALA A 281 22.11 -3.62 -10.21
CA ALA A 281 22.55 -4.37 -11.39
C ALA A 281 22.37 -3.60 -12.72
N GLY A 282 21.86 -2.36 -12.68
CA GLY A 282 21.63 -1.52 -13.85
C GLY A 282 20.43 -1.95 -14.70
N LEU A 283 19.48 -2.71 -14.12
CA LEU A 283 18.29 -3.20 -14.81
C LEU A 283 17.05 -2.31 -14.56
N SER A 284 17.20 -1.21 -13.84
CA SER A 284 16.26 -0.09 -13.79
C SER A 284 17.03 1.21 -13.54
N LYS A 285 16.42 2.34 -13.90
CA LYS A 285 17.05 3.66 -13.83
C LYS A 285 16.57 4.48 -12.63
N GLY A 286 15.53 4.01 -11.92
CA GLY A 286 15.00 4.66 -10.75
C GLY A 286 13.83 3.89 -10.13
N GLN A 287 13.62 4.12 -8.85
CA GLN A 287 12.55 3.53 -8.06
C GLN A 287 11.89 4.62 -7.21
N VAL A 288 10.57 4.53 -7.04
CA VAL A 288 9.84 5.42 -6.13
C VAL A 288 9.12 4.56 -5.09
N GLY A 289 9.67 4.53 -3.89
CA GLY A 289 9.25 3.64 -2.81
C GLY A 289 8.15 4.19 -1.93
N GLN A 290 7.54 3.28 -1.20
CA GLN A 290 6.55 3.51 -0.16
C GLN A 290 7.03 2.88 1.15
N ARG A 291 6.28 3.06 2.24
CA ARG A 291 6.63 2.53 3.57
C ARG A 291 5.56 1.56 4.09
N PRO A 292 5.40 0.37 3.49
CA PRO A 292 4.33 -0.57 3.82
C PRO A 292 4.39 -1.10 5.26
N VAL A 293 5.57 -1.32 5.84
CA VAL A 293 5.72 -1.68 7.26
C VAL A 293 5.05 -0.63 8.16
N GLU A 294 5.30 0.65 7.85
CA GLU A 294 4.72 1.76 8.62
C GLU A 294 3.19 1.82 8.45
N MET A 295 2.68 1.54 7.25
CA MET A 295 1.23 1.50 6.99
C MET A 295 0.56 0.43 7.85
N GLY A 296 1.06 -0.82 7.82
CA GLY A 296 0.52 -1.90 8.63
C GLY A 296 0.61 -1.64 10.13
N TYR A 297 1.73 -1.09 10.59
CA TYR A 297 1.95 -0.76 11.99
C TYR A 297 0.99 0.34 12.50
N LYS A 298 0.93 1.47 11.78
CA LYS A 298 0.10 2.62 12.17
C LYS A 298 -1.39 2.30 12.14
N THR A 299 -1.87 1.55 11.14
CA THR A 299 -3.30 1.19 11.08
C THR A 299 -3.75 0.40 12.30
N MET A 300 -2.93 -0.52 12.81
CA MET A 300 -3.24 -1.27 14.02
C MET A 300 -3.24 -0.40 15.27
N GLN A 301 -2.27 0.49 15.39
CA GLN A 301 -2.23 1.44 16.52
C GLN A 301 -3.45 2.37 16.50
N PHE A 302 -3.82 2.89 15.33
CA PHE A 302 -4.98 3.78 15.20
C PHE A 302 -6.30 3.07 15.49
N LEU A 303 -6.49 1.83 15.02
CA LEU A 303 -7.67 1.04 15.37
C LEU A 303 -7.76 0.81 16.87
N ARG A 304 -6.64 0.51 17.54
CA ARG A 304 -6.59 0.39 18.99
C ARG A 304 -6.97 1.70 19.67
N ASP A 305 -6.36 2.82 19.28
CA ASP A 305 -6.61 4.13 19.87
C ASP A 305 -8.11 4.52 19.73
N ILE A 306 -8.71 4.26 18.58
CA ILE A 306 -10.14 4.47 18.35
C ILE A 306 -10.99 3.61 19.29
N LYS A 307 -10.65 2.33 19.44
CA LYS A 307 -11.38 1.42 20.35
C LYS A 307 -11.20 1.77 21.84
N ASP A 308 -10.07 2.35 22.18
CA ASP A 308 -9.77 2.87 23.52
C ASP A 308 -10.40 4.26 23.78
N GLY A 309 -11.18 4.80 22.82
CA GLY A 309 -11.89 6.08 22.95
C GLY A 309 -11.02 7.32 22.76
N LYS A 310 -9.82 7.17 22.19
CA LYS A 310 -8.96 8.30 21.85
C LYS A 310 -9.44 9.00 20.57
N ALA A 311 -8.97 10.23 20.36
CA ALA A 311 -9.24 10.97 19.13
C ALA A 311 -8.79 10.19 17.89
N PRO A 312 -9.58 10.23 16.81
CA PRO A 312 -9.18 9.60 15.54
C PRO A 312 -7.89 10.21 14.99
N PRO A 313 -7.12 9.44 14.18
CA PRO A 313 -5.92 9.97 13.55
C PRO A 313 -6.26 11.06 12.55
N LYS A 314 -5.23 11.86 12.18
CA LYS A 314 -5.36 12.83 11.09
C LYS A 314 -5.72 12.09 9.78
N ASP A 315 -6.65 12.64 9.03
CA ASP A 315 -7.03 12.17 7.68
C ASP A 315 -6.62 13.18 6.61
N PRO A 316 -5.77 12.79 5.66
CA PRO A 316 -4.98 11.55 5.59
C PRO A 316 -3.75 11.57 6.53
N THR A 317 -3.29 10.38 6.95
CA THR A 317 -1.97 10.18 7.57
C THR A 317 -1.00 9.65 6.54
N TYR A 318 -0.07 10.50 6.09
CA TYR A 318 0.92 10.11 5.10
C TYR A 318 2.16 9.47 5.74
N THR A 319 2.66 8.39 5.11
CA THR A 319 3.86 7.63 5.52
C THR A 319 5.13 8.03 4.77
N GLY A 320 5.05 9.04 3.89
CA GLY A 320 6.18 9.48 3.08
C GLY A 320 6.47 8.58 1.88
N LEU A 321 7.48 8.95 1.09
CA LEU A 321 7.97 8.19 -0.06
C LEU A 321 9.50 8.28 -0.14
N ASP A 322 10.13 7.36 -0.86
CA ASP A 322 11.56 7.29 -1.07
C ASP A 322 11.86 7.35 -2.59
N VAL A 323 12.74 8.27 -3.01
CA VAL A 323 13.16 8.39 -4.43
C VAL A 323 14.57 7.85 -4.56
N CYS A 324 14.70 6.73 -5.23
CA CYS A 324 15.94 5.98 -5.39
C CYS A 324 16.44 6.00 -6.83
N THR A 325 17.72 6.26 -6.97
CA THR A 325 18.46 6.19 -8.23
C THR A 325 19.71 5.34 -8.02
N PRO A 326 20.41 4.90 -9.07
CA PRO A 326 21.70 4.20 -8.91
C PRO A 326 22.72 4.98 -8.06
N GLN A 327 22.67 6.32 -8.08
CA GLN A 327 23.61 7.18 -7.35
C GLN A 327 23.34 7.25 -5.84
N ASN A 328 22.08 7.11 -5.41
CA ASN A 328 21.69 7.19 -4.00
C ASN A 328 21.16 5.87 -3.42
N ALA A 329 21.31 4.76 -4.15
CA ALA A 329 20.73 3.45 -3.79
C ALA A 329 21.07 2.94 -2.39
N ALA A 330 22.19 3.40 -1.81
CA ALA A 330 22.60 3.00 -0.46
C ALA A 330 21.87 3.78 0.66
N THR A 331 21.30 4.94 0.36
CA THR A 331 20.82 5.91 1.37
C THR A 331 19.39 6.40 1.14
N CYS A 332 18.78 6.05 0.02
CA CYS A 332 17.48 6.60 -0.37
C CYS A 332 16.31 6.10 0.48
N ILE A 333 16.41 4.90 1.06
CA ILE A 333 15.32 4.30 1.86
C ILE A 333 15.37 4.86 3.28
N GLY A 334 14.23 5.40 3.75
CA GLY A 334 14.13 5.98 5.09
C GLY A 334 14.79 7.34 5.24
N GLY A 335 15.36 7.90 4.17
CA GLY A 335 15.76 9.29 4.11
C GLY A 335 14.55 10.21 4.30
N SER A 336 14.70 11.29 5.08
CA SER A 336 13.68 12.34 5.16
C SER A 336 13.53 12.94 3.76
N GLY A 337 12.55 12.48 3.00
CA GLY A 337 12.13 13.17 1.78
C GLY A 337 11.69 14.57 2.16
N THR A 338 12.50 15.54 1.82
CA THR A 338 12.16 16.97 1.83
C THR A 338 11.26 17.27 0.64
#